data_7d68ac84b1a8cfb62d014427d4ae74d0
#
_entry.id   7d68ac84b1a8cfb62d014427d4ae74d0
#
_cell.length_a   1.000
_cell.length_b   1.000
_cell.length_c   1.000
_cell.angle_alpha   90.00
_cell.angle_beta   90.00
_cell.angle_gamma   90.00
#
_symmetry.space_group_name_H-M   'P 1'
#
loop_
_entity.id
_entity.type
_entity.pdbx_description
1 polymer ?
#
loop_
_entity_poly.entity_id
_entity_poly.type
_entity_poly.pdbx_seq_one_letter_code
_entity_poly.pdbx_strand_id
1 'polypeptide(L)'
;MKAITYLQYGPPDVLQLTDVEEPVPKDDEVLIRVRAAEATKSDCEMRSFHFSVKWFWLPLRLALGVTKPRRQVLGGYFSGEIESVGKDVTGFSIGDPVFGAAQLRFGGYGEYVALPASYSIVAKPGNMTFAEAAAVPLGGLNALHFMRRAKIRPGERVLINGAGGSIGAHAVQIAKALGAEVTAVDSTIKEDMLRRIGADHFIDYTKQNFTTIGEMYDVIFDMVPGSSYTACIKTLNPGGRYLSGNPRFSVMLRSFFTTLFTNKKAVVAFARESREELLALKAMIEGGKIRSIVDRIYPMEQAAEAHRRVETERRLGAIVIAIDTSSDERPVR
;
A
#
# COMPACT_ATOMS: atom_id res chain seq x y z
N MET A 1 26.40 5.63 -4.53
CA MET A 1 25.32 4.73 -4.96
C MET A 1 24.38 5.41 -5.95
N LYS A 2 23.72 4.66 -6.81
CA LYS A 2 22.66 5.21 -7.67
C LYS A 2 21.35 5.34 -6.91
N ALA A 3 20.57 6.41 -7.19
CA ALA A 3 19.25 6.61 -6.66
C ALA A 3 18.37 7.40 -7.64
N ILE A 4 17.06 7.14 -7.59
CA ILE A 4 16.06 7.96 -8.29
C ILE A 4 15.77 9.16 -7.41
N THR A 5 16.18 10.34 -7.86
CA THR A 5 16.04 11.60 -7.12
C THR A 5 15.03 12.53 -7.78
N TYR A 6 14.48 13.46 -6.99
CA TYR A 6 13.75 14.62 -7.50
C TYR A 6 14.16 15.86 -6.70
N LEU A 7 14.58 16.90 -7.40
CA LEU A 7 15.08 18.14 -6.79
C LEU A 7 14.01 19.23 -6.70
N GLN A 8 12.90 19.04 -7.40
CA GLN A 8 11.75 19.95 -7.42
C GLN A 8 10.45 19.15 -7.49
N TYR A 9 9.37 19.74 -7.03
CA TYR A 9 8.03 19.17 -7.21
C TYR A 9 7.58 19.31 -8.66
N GLY A 10 6.90 18.30 -9.21
CA GLY A 10 6.45 18.36 -10.59
C GLY A 10 5.89 17.07 -11.17
N PRO A 11 5.77 16.99 -12.50
CA PRO A 11 5.33 15.80 -13.22
C PRO A 11 6.36 14.65 -13.10
N PRO A 12 6.05 13.44 -13.57
CA PRO A 12 6.97 12.28 -13.49
C PRO A 12 8.39 12.55 -14.00
N ASP A 13 8.54 13.44 -14.99
CA ASP A 13 9.83 13.78 -15.60
C ASP A 13 10.83 14.47 -14.68
N VAL A 14 10.42 14.90 -13.47
CA VAL A 14 11.36 15.42 -12.46
C VAL A 14 12.16 14.32 -11.77
N LEU A 15 11.77 13.05 -11.95
CA LEU A 15 12.51 11.90 -11.45
C LEU A 15 13.74 11.65 -12.33
N GLN A 16 14.91 11.61 -11.72
CA GLN A 16 16.18 11.43 -12.41
C GLN A 16 17.01 10.38 -11.69
N LEU A 17 17.68 9.52 -12.45
CA LEU A 17 18.68 8.61 -11.90
C LEU A 17 20.00 9.39 -11.71
N THR A 18 20.48 9.45 -10.48
CA THR A 18 21.68 10.23 -10.11
C THR A 18 22.55 9.44 -9.16
N ASP A 19 23.83 9.80 -9.14
CA ASP A 19 24.76 9.32 -8.11
C ASP A 19 24.59 10.18 -6.85
N VAL A 20 24.42 9.51 -5.71
CA VAL A 20 24.30 10.13 -4.39
C VAL A 20 25.24 9.43 -3.40
N GLU A 21 25.53 10.09 -2.29
CA GLU A 21 26.30 9.49 -1.21
C GLU A 21 25.59 8.26 -0.63
N GLU A 22 26.34 7.20 -0.36
CA GLU A 22 25.80 6.01 0.28
C GLU A 22 25.50 6.28 1.76
N PRO A 23 24.32 5.90 2.27
CA PRO A 23 23.99 6.14 3.66
C PRO A 23 24.82 5.24 4.60
N VAL A 24 25.34 5.83 5.66
CA VAL A 24 26.04 5.10 6.72
C VAL A 24 25.05 4.81 7.84
N PRO A 25 24.84 3.53 8.23
CA PRO A 25 23.92 3.18 9.29
C PRO A 25 24.45 3.64 10.65
N LYS A 26 23.54 4.10 11.52
CA LYS A 26 23.84 4.40 12.91
C LYS A 26 23.92 3.11 13.74
N ASP A 27 24.26 3.28 15.02
CA ASP A 27 24.39 2.16 15.97
C ASP A 27 23.14 1.28 16.09
N ASP A 28 21.93 1.88 15.94
CA ASP A 28 20.62 1.23 16.02
C ASP A 28 19.97 0.95 14.66
N GLU A 29 20.74 1.15 13.56
CA GLU A 29 20.21 1.03 12.19
C GLU A 29 20.79 -0.18 11.45
N VAL A 30 20.05 -0.62 10.44
CA VAL A 30 20.51 -1.58 9.44
C VAL A 30 20.70 -0.87 8.11
N LEU A 31 21.75 -1.19 7.38
CA LEU A 31 21.91 -0.84 5.97
C LEU A 31 21.33 -1.96 5.13
N ILE A 32 20.43 -1.60 4.23
CA ILE A 32 19.74 -2.56 3.36
C ILE A 32 20.12 -2.25 1.92
N ARG A 33 20.65 -3.25 1.23
CA ARG A 33 20.78 -3.24 -0.22
C ARG A 33 19.43 -3.52 -0.83
N VAL A 34 18.81 -2.48 -1.40
CA VAL A 34 17.45 -2.57 -1.95
C VAL A 34 17.47 -3.31 -3.29
N ARG A 35 16.61 -4.32 -3.43
CA ARG A 35 16.42 -5.08 -4.65
C ARG A 35 15.21 -4.59 -5.45
N ALA A 36 14.13 -4.23 -4.74
CA ALA A 36 12.91 -3.73 -5.36
C ALA A 36 12.16 -2.78 -4.42
N ALA A 37 11.43 -1.84 -5.00
CA ALA A 37 10.57 -0.90 -4.28
C ALA A 37 9.21 -0.76 -4.97
N GLU A 38 8.11 -0.63 -4.20
CA GLU A 38 6.80 -0.33 -4.75
C GLU A 38 6.70 1.15 -5.14
N ALA A 39 6.28 1.43 -6.37
CA ALA A 39 5.88 2.76 -6.79
C ALA A 39 4.42 3.01 -6.42
N THR A 40 4.20 3.94 -5.49
CA THR A 40 2.90 4.13 -4.86
C THR A 40 2.21 5.43 -5.28
N LYS A 41 0.89 5.51 -5.06
CA LYS A 41 0.17 6.77 -5.22
C LYS A 41 0.71 7.86 -4.28
N SER A 42 1.12 7.48 -3.07
CA SER A 42 1.73 8.40 -2.11
C SER A 42 3.04 8.99 -2.63
N ASP A 43 3.89 8.18 -3.30
CA ASP A 43 5.10 8.70 -3.93
C ASP A 43 4.77 9.70 -5.06
N CYS A 44 3.74 9.42 -5.88
CA CYS A 44 3.27 10.35 -6.91
C CYS A 44 2.73 11.65 -6.30
N GLU A 45 1.93 11.58 -5.23
CA GLU A 45 1.41 12.73 -4.50
C GLU A 45 2.54 13.55 -3.88
N MET A 46 3.55 12.90 -3.29
CA MET A 46 4.72 13.59 -2.71
C MET A 46 5.59 14.26 -3.78
N ARG A 47 5.87 13.54 -4.87
CA ARG A 47 6.64 14.09 -5.99
C ARG A 47 5.97 15.33 -6.60
N SER A 48 4.65 15.26 -6.84
CA SER A 48 3.88 16.37 -7.45
C SER A 48 3.44 17.43 -6.45
N PHE A 49 3.50 17.14 -5.16
CA PHE A 49 2.88 17.89 -4.07
C PHE A 49 1.36 18.09 -4.26
N HIS A 50 0.70 17.11 -4.88
CA HIS A 50 -0.76 17.08 -5.09
C HIS A 50 -1.38 15.98 -4.23
N PHE A 51 -1.92 16.36 -3.07
CA PHE A 51 -2.53 15.43 -2.13
C PHE A 51 -4.05 15.42 -2.26
N SER A 52 -4.64 14.24 -2.19
CA SER A 52 -6.10 14.06 -2.16
C SER A 52 -6.73 14.67 -0.89
N VAL A 53 -5.96 14.81 0.19
CA VAL A 53 -6.39 15.34 1.49
C VAL A 53 -5.90 16.78 1.67
N LYS A 54 -6.76 17.75 1.29
CA LYS A 54 -6.37 19.17 1.20
C LYS A 54 -6.18 19.89 2.55
N TRP A 55 -6.87 19.48 3.62
CA TRP A 55 -6.78 20.17 4.91
C TRP A 55 -5.42 19.99 5.60
N PHE A 56 -4.65 19.00 5.20
CA PHE A 56 -3.31 18.73 5.72
C PHE A 56 -2.20 19.34 4.86
N TRP A 57 -2.56 20.11 3.83
CA TRP A 57 -1.61 20.65 2.85
C TRP A 57 -0.53 21.54 3.49
N LEU A 58 -0.91 22.47 4.37
CA LEU A 58 0.05 23.40 4.98
C LEU A 58 1.03 22.70 5.94
N PRO A 59 0.62 21.87 6.90
CA PRO A 59 1.52 21.07 7.70
C PRO A 59 2.46 20.19 6.87
N LEU A 60 1.97 19.54 5.83
CA LEU A 60 2.79 18.73 4.93
C LEU A 60 3.82 19.60 4.19
N ARG A 61 3.43 20.79 3.73
CA ARG A 61 4.34 21.68 3.01
C ARG A 61 5.51 22.12 3.90
N LEU A 62 5.24 22.41 5.16
CA LEU A 62 6.26 22.76 6.15
C LEU A 62 7.17 21.56 6.49
N ALA A 63 6.62 20.35 6.57
CA ALA A 63 7.37 19.16 6.90
C ALA A 63 8.21 18.65 5.72
N LEU A 64 7.64 18.57 4.51
CA LEU A 64 8.27 17.97 3.32
C LEU A 64 9.12 18.97 2.52
N GLY A 65 8.95 20.27 2.73
CA GLY A 65 9.72 21.33 2.09
C GLY A 65 8.84 22.35 1.35
N VAL A 66 9.10 23.63 1.58
CA VAL A 66 8.26 24.72 1.07
C VAL A 66 8.47 24.96 -0.43
N THR A 67 9.72 25.11 -0.86
CA THR A 67 10.09 25.41 -2.26
C THR A 67 10.61 24.18 -2.99
N LYS A 68 11.33 23.32 -2.29
CA LYS A 68 11.93 22.10 -2.82
C LYS A 68 11.75 20.95 -1.81
N PRO A 69 11.75 19.69 -2.27
CA PRO A 69 11.65 18.54 -1.36
C PRO A 69 12.85 18.47 -0.43
N ARG A 70 12.60 18.21 0.85
CA ARG A 70 13.65 17.92 1.84
C ARG A 70 14.18 16.51 1.70
N ARG A 71 13.33 15.57 1.30
CA ARG A 71 13.69 14.19 0.99
C ARG A 71 13.70 14.05 -0.52
N GLN A 72 14.87 13.81 -1.07
CA GLN A 72 15.08 13.79 -2.52
C GLN A 72 14.95 12.39 -3.11
N VAL A 73 14.99 11.34 -2.29
CA VAL A 73 14.80 9.94 -2.67
C VAL A 73 13.49 9.45 -2.08
N LEU A 74 12.56 9.01 -2.91
CA LEU A 74 11.26 8.44 -2.53
C LEU A 74 11.37 6.93 -2.24
N GLY A 75 10.24 6.24 -2.22
CA GLY A 75 10.15 4.81 -1.96
C GLY A 75 9.95 4.52 -0.48
N GLY A 76 8.69 4.36 -0.09
CA GLY A 76 8.30 4.04 1.27
C GLY A 76 8.27 2.54 1.58
N TYR A 77 8.23 1.68 0.55
CA TYR A 77 8.06 0.23 0.69
C TYR A 77 9.04 -0.49 -0.21
N PHE A 78 9.73 -1.48 0.34
CA PHE A 78 10.88 -2.10 -0.31
C PHE A 78 11.04 -3.56 0.07
N SER A 79 11.92 -4.23 -0.65
CA SER A 79 12.55 -5.50 -0.32
C SER A 79 14.03 -5.46 -0.70
N GLY A 80 14.84 -6.21 0.01
CA GLY A 80 16.29 -6.22 -0.21
C GLY A 80 17.00 -7.18 0.74
N GLU A 81 18.30 -6.99 0.89
CA GLU A 81 19.17 -7.81 1.75
C GLU A 81 19.90 -6.91 2.75
N ILE A 82 20.12 -7.41 3.94
CA ILE A 82 20.92 -6.70 4.95
C ILE A 82 22.37 -6.66 4.49
N GLU A 83 22.91 -5.48 4.25
CA GLU A 83 24.30 -5.24 3.86
C GLU A 83 25.21 -5.08 5.08
N SER A 84 24.76 -4.31 6.08
CA SER A 84 25.44 -4.15 7.35
C SER A 84 24.49 -3.84 8.49
N VAL A 85 24.95 -4.07 9.73
CA VAL A 85 24.17 -3.85 10.95
C VAL A 85 24.94 -2.94 11.91
N GLY A 86 24.22 -2.00 12.53
CA GLY A 86 24.79 -1.18 13.61
C GLY A 86 25.10 -2.04 14.85
N LYS A 87 26.01 -1.55 15.69
CA LYS A 87 26.51 -2.33 16.84
C LYS A 87 25.47 -2.69 17.89
N ASP A 88 24.38 -1.91 17.99
CA ASP A 88 23.30 -2.12 18.96
C ASP A 88 22.13 -2.92 18.35
N VAL A 89 22.21 -3.31 17.07
CA VAL A 89 21.19 -4.04 16.37
C VAL A 89 21.24 -5.52 16.75
N THR A 90 20.06 -6.07 17.09
CA THR A 90 19.87 -7.51 17.30
C THR A 90 18.76 -8.05 16.39
N GLY A 91 18.87 -9.33 16.00
CA GLY A 91 17.83 -10.01 15.24
C GLY A 91 17.89 -9.82 13.72
N PHE A 92 18.99 -9.25 13.20
CA PHE A 92 19.33 -9.21 11.78
C PHE A 92 20.77 -9.65 11.57
N SER A 93 21.05 -10.34 10.47
CA SER A 93 22.36 -10.76 10.02
C SER A 93 22.63 -10.26 8.61
N ILE A 94 23.91 -10.03 8.29
CA ILE A 94 24.34 -9.68 6.92
C ILE A 94 23.88 -10.79 5.98
N GLY A 95 23.29 -10.41 4.84
CA GLY A 95 22.74 -11.31 3.85
C GLY A 95 21.29 -11.73 4.09
N ASP A 96 20.67 -11.37 5.23
CA ASP A 96 19.25 -11.68 5.47
C ASP A 96 18.37 -11.03 4.41
N PRO A 97 17.52 -11.79 3.67
CA PRO A 97 16.54 -11.22 2.78
C PRO A 97 15.38 -10.63 3.59
N VAL A 98 15.11 -9.34 3.38
CA VAL A 98 14.11 -8.60 4.14
C VAL A 98 13.11 -7.87 3.25
N PHE A 99 11.97 -7.50 3.81
CA PHE A 99 11.03 -6.57 3.21
C PHE A 99 10.40 -5.71 4.30
N GLY A 100 9.91 -4.52 3.94
CA GLY A 100 9.37 -3.63 4.95
C GLY A 100 8.96 -2.25 4.47
N ALA A 101 8.78 -1.37 5.45
CA ALA A 101 8.39 0.02 5.26
C ALA A 101 9.46 0.96 5.82
N ALA A 102 9.89 1.92 5.00
CA ALA A 102 10.85 2.97 5.37
C ALA A 102 10.18 4.13 6.12
N GLN A 103 8.87 4.10 6.27
CA GLN A 103 8.07 5.13 6.94
C GLN A 103 8.39 6.54 6.40
N LEU A 104 8.55 7.54 7.27
CA LEU A 104 8.84 8.93 6.87
C LEU A 104 10.32 9.14 6.45
N ARG A 105 11.16 8.13 6.53
CA ARG A 105 12.55 8.24 6.03
C ARG A 105 12.63 8.14 4.53
N PHE A 106 11.75 7.33 3.90
CA PHE A 106 11.81 7.00 2.47
C PHE A 106 13.17 6.38 2.11
N GLY A 107 13.59 6.46 0.86
CA GLY A 107 14.91 6.00 0.42
C GLY A 107 14.90 4.68 -0.34
N GLY A 108 13.75 3.99 -0.42
CA GLY A 108 13.63 2.73 -1.15
C GLY A 108 13.90 2.82 -2.66
N TYR A 109 13.99 4.02 -3.21
CA TYR A 109 14.38 4.27 -4.61
C TYR A 109 15.89 4.45 -4.81
N GLY A 110 16.72 4.15 -3.81
CA GLY A 110 18.16 4.08 -3.90
C GLY A 110 18.65 2.64 -3.78
N GLU A 111 19.88 2.37 -4.24
CA GLU A 111 20.52 1.05 -4.11
C GLU A 111 20.68 0.64 -2.65
N TYR A 112 20.85 1.60 -1.74
CA TYR A 112 20.96 1.37 -0.30
C TYR A 112 20.07 2.31 0.49
N VAL A 113 19.56 1.80 1.62
CA VAL A 113 18.81 2.59 2.59
C VAL A 113 19.21 2.21 4.02
N ALA A 114 19.50 3.20 4.87
CA ALA A 114 19.77 3.00 6.28
C ALA A 114 18.51 3.30 7.11
N LEU A 115 18.03 2.33 7.88
CA LEU A 115 16.79 2.39 8.63
C LEU A 115 16.96 1.86 10.05
N PRO A 116 16.25 2.44 11.06
CA PRO A 116 16.20 1.86 12.40
C PRO A 116 15.72 0.41 12.37
N ALA A 117 16.41 -0.47 13.07
CA ALA A 117 16.04 -1.88 13.19
C ALA A 117 14.65 -2.08 13.85
N SER A 118 14.15 -1.06 14.56
CA SER A 118 12.82 -1.01 15.16
C SER A 118 11.68 -0.76 14.17
N TYR A 119 11.98 -0.38 12.92
CA TYR A 119 10.95 -0.19 11.90
C TYR A 119 10.30 -1.51 11.50
N SER A 120 9.23 -1.42 10.72
CA SER A 120 8.53 -2.61 10.20
C SER A 120 9.34 -3.27 9.08
N ILE A 121 10.43 -3.91 9.48
CA ILE A 121 11.34 -4.69 8.64
C ILE A 121 11.34 -6.11 9.18
N VAL A 122 11.07 -7.09 8.32
CA VAL A 122 11.03 -8.51 8.68
C VAL A 122 11.65 -9.37 7.55
N ALA A 123 11.99 -10.61 7.87
CA ALA A 123 12.50 -11.55 6.87
C ALA A 123 11.49 -11.75 5.73
N LYS A 124 11.97 -11.67 4.49
CA LYS A 124 11.18 -11.87 3.27
C LYS A 124 10.51 -13.27 3.28
N PRO A 125 9.24 -13.42 2.84
CA PRO A 125 8.65 -14.72 2.63
C PRO A 125 9.48 -15.59 1.68
N GLY A 126 9.71 -16.85 2.03
CA GLY A 126 10.54 -17.75 1.23
C GLY A 126 9.96 -18.08 -0.16
N ASN A 127 8.65 -17.97 -0.30
CA ASN A 127 7.89 -18.24 -1.54
C ASN A 127 7.61 -17.00 -2.39
N MET A 128 8.36 -15.91 -2.20
CA MET A 128 8.24 -14.68 -2.99
C MET A 128 9.58 -14.24 -3.56
N THR A 129 9.56 -13.64 -4.75
CA THR A 129 10.64 -12.84 -5.30
C THR A 129 10.76 -11.51 -4.54
N PHE A 130 11.85 -10.76 -4.71
CA PHE A 130 11.99 -9.43 -4.11
C PHE A 130 10.93 -8.46 -4.65
N ALA A 131 10.63 -8.52 -5.95
CA ALA A 131 9.59 -7.69 -6.55
C ALA A 131 8.21 -7.94 -5.93
N GLU A 132 7.83 -9.18 -5.73
CA GLU A 132 6.58 -9.56 -5.06
C GLU A 132 6.56 -9.12 -3.60
N ALA A 133 7.67 -9.28 -2.88
CA ALA A 133 7.78 -8.90 -1.49
C ALA A 133 7.72 -7.37 -1.28
N ALA A 134 8.32 -6.58 -2.18
CA ALA A 134 8.24 -5.12 -2.14
C ALA A 134 6.78 -4.60 -2.26
N ALA A 135 5.92 -5.33 -2.97
CA ALA A 135 4.52 -4.98 -3.20
C ALA A 135 3.56 -5.37 -2.04
N VAL A 136 4.07 -5.99 -0.98
CA VAL A 136 3.24 -6.42 0.17
C VAL A 136 3.00 -5.31 1.19
N PRO A 137 4.01 -4.55 1.66
CA PRO A 137 3.86 -3.76 2.88
C PRO A 137 2.77 -2.70 2.78
N LEU A 138 2.71 -1.90 1.70
CA LEU A 138 1.66 -0.89 1.54
C LEU A 138 0.27 -1.54 1.53
N GLY A 139 0.07 -2.42 0.55
CA GLY A 139 -1.24 -3.02 0.30
C GLY A 139 -1.70 -3.90 1.46
N GLY A 140 -0.81 -4.78 1.91
CA GLY A 140 -1.09 -5.77 2.94
C GLY A 140 -1.34 -5.16 4.32
N LEU A 141 -0.47 -4.24 4.79
CA LEU A 141 -0.64 -3.61 6.12
C LEU A 141 -1.94 -2.81 6.20
N ASN A 142 -2.25 -2.00 5.15
CA ASN A 142 -3.52 -1.28 5.11
C ASN A 142 -4.70 -2.25 5.10
N ALA A 143 -4.71 -3.24 4.23
CA ALA A 143 -5.80 -4.19 4.13
C ALA A 143 -6.00 -4.97 5.43
N LEU A 144 -4.93 -5.53 6.02
CA LEU A 144 -5.02 -6.29 7.26
C LEU A 144 -5.52 -5.45 8.43
N HIS A 145 -5.01 -4.22 8.57
CA HIS A 145 -5.44 -3.29 9.60
C HIS A 145 -6.96 -3.04 9.56
N PHE A 146 -7.50 -2.73 8.37
CA PHE A 146 -8.92 -2.46 8.22
C PHE A 146 -9.78 -3.72 8.34
N MET A 147 -9.35 -4.85 7.79
CA MET A 147 -10.09 -6.12 7.90
C MET A 147 -10.16 -6.62 9.36
N ARG A 148 -9.09 -6.48 10.14
CA ARG A 148 -9.10 -6.75 11.59
C ARG A 148 -10.07 -5.83 12.33
N ARG A 149 -10.11 -4.53 12.02
CA ARG A 149 -11.04 -3.56 12.61
C ARG A 149 -12.48 -3.83 12.22
N ALA A 150 -12.72 -4.32 11.02
CA ALA A 150 -14.04 -4.73 10.57
C ALA A 150 -14.58 -5.91 11.40
N LYS A 151 -13.71 -6.73 11.99
CA LYS A 151 -14.12 -7.95 12.72
C LYS A 151 -15.04 -8.82 11.87
N ILE A 152 -14.61 -9.09 10.64
CA ILE A 152 -15.36 -9.87 9.65
C ILE A 152 -15.65 -11.25 10.22
N ARG A 153 -16.89 -11.73 10.02
CA ARG A 153 -17.35 -13.05 10.37
C ARG A 153 -17.54 -13.89 9.10
N PRO A 154 -17.33 -15.21 9.16
CA PRO A 154 -17.64 -16.08 8.05
C PRO A 154 -19.09 -15.88 7.54
N GLY A 155 -19.27 -15.81 6.22
CA GLY A 155 -20.54 -15.59 5.56
C GLY A 155 -21.01 -14.14 5.48
N GLU A 156 -20.31 -13.18 6.09
CA GLU A 156 -20.66 -11.75 5.92
C GLU A 156 -20.37 -11.25 4.51
N ARG A 157 -21.24 -10.38 4.01
CA ARG A 157 -21.13 -9.73 2.71
C ARG A 157 -20.24 -8.50 2.80
N VAL A 158 -19.06 -8.56 2.20
CA VAL A 158 -18.03 -7.51 2.24
C VAL A 158 -17.90 -6.86 0.87
N LEU A 159 -18.15 -5.57 0.77
CA LEU A 159 -17.87 -4.80 -0.43
C LEU A 159 -16.54 -4.06 -0.30
N ILE A 160 -15.69 -4.17 -1.34
CA ILE A 160 -14.40 -3.48 -1.43
C ILE A 160 -14.44 -2.53 -2.63
N ASN A 161 -14.48 -1.23 -2.37
CA ASN A 161 -14.50 -0.18 -3.39
C ASN A 161 -13.08 0.31 -3.69
N GLY A 162 -12.66 0.20 -4.95
CA GLY A 162 -11.26 0.34 -5.39
C GLY A 162 -10.47 -0.96 -5.21
N ALA A 163 -11.11 -2.09 -5.50
CA ALA A 163 -10.60 -3.42 -5.24
C ALA A 163 -9.34 -3.79 -6.03
N GLY A 164 -9.13 -3.21 -7.20
CA GLY A 164 -8.05 -3.60 -8.11
C GLY A 164 -6.72 -2.87 -7.93
N GLY A 165 -6.57 -2.01 -6.93
CA GLY A 165 -5.30 -1.42 -6.53
C GLY A 165 -4.54 -2.31 -5.53
N SER A 166 -3.32 -1.89 -5.14
CA SER A 166 -2.47 -2.66 -4.20
C SER A 166 -3.22 -2.99 -2.89
N ILE A 167 -3.84 -2.00 -2.25
CA ILE A 167 -4.59 -2.20 -0.99
C ILE A 167 -5.83 -3.07 -1.22
N GLY A 168 -6.62 -2.77 -2.27
CA GLY A 168 -7.86 -3.48 -2.56
C GLY A 168 -7.64 -4.96 -2.88
N ALA A 169 -6.62 -5.28 -3.67
CA ALA A 169 -6.29 -6.66 -4.03
C ALA A 169 -5.89 -7.51 -2.83
N HIS A 170 -5.16 -6.93 -1.86
CA HIS A 170 -4.90 -7.60 -0.58
C HIS A 170 -6.17 -7.73 0.27
N ALA A 171 -7.02 -6.68 0.30
CA ALA A 171 -8.25 -6.71 1.07
C ALA A 171 -9.23 -7.79 0.59
N VAL A 172 -9.36 -7.99 -0.73
CA VAL A 172 -10.15 -9.09 -1.31
C VAL A 172 -9.68 -10.44 -0.77
N GLN A 173 -8.39 -10.72 -0.86
CA GLN A 173 -7.81 -11.99 -0.44
C GLN A 173 -7.93 -12.20 1.09
N ILE A 174 -7.67 -11.15 1.88
CA ILE A 174 -7.79 -11.24 3.35
C ILE A 174 -9.25 -11.46 3.76
N ALA A 175 -10.21 -10.74 3.16
CA ALA A 175 -11.62 -10.94 3.43
C ALA A 175 -12.08 -12.37 3.07
N LYS A 176 -11.62 -12.90 1.94
CA LYS A 176 -11.86 -14.31 1.56
C LYS A 176 -11.25 -15.29 2.56
N ALA A 177 -10.02 -15.06 3.00
CA ALA A 177 -9.35 -15.89 4.00
C ALA A 177 -10.08 -15.88 5.36
N LEU A 178 -10.88 -14.83 5.65
CA LEU A 178 -11.75 -14.74 6.82
C LEU A 178 -13.14 -15.35 6.59
N GLY A 179 -13.40 -15.93 5.41
CA GLY A 179 -14.67 -16.60 5.08
C GLY A 179 -15.79 -15.67 4.60
N ALA A 180 -15.48 -14.45 4.17
CA ALA A 180 -16.47 -13.51 3.66
C ALA A 180 -16.95 -13.86 2.24
N GLU A 181 -18.16 -13.41 1.90
CA GLU A 181 -18.65 -13.24 0.53
C GLU A 181 -18.21 -11.85 0.04
N VAL A 182 -17.31 -11.80 -0.97
CA VAL A 182 -16.64 -10.56 -1.38
C VAL A 182 -17.22 -10.02 -2.68
N THR A 183 -17.71 -8.79 -2.64
CA THR A 183 -18.06 -7.97 -3.81
C THR A 183 -16.94 -6.97 -4.07
N ALA A 184 -16.28 -7.10 -5.22
CA ALA A 184 -15.24 -6.18 -5.68
C ALA A 184 -15.83 -5.10 -6.59
N VAL A 185 -15.52 -3.84 -6.34
CA VAL A 185 -15.92 -2.70 -7.18
C VAL A 185 -14.68 -2.11 -7.82
N ASP A 186 -14.59 -2.14 -9.15
CA ASP A 186 -13.53 -1.48 -9.94
C ASP A 186 -13.97 -1.38 -11.41
N SER A 187 -13.09 -1.02 -12.35
CA SER A 187 -13.35 -1.03 -13.78
C SER A 187 -13.24 -2.44 -14.39
N THR A 188 -13.97 -2.71 -15.49
CA THR A 188 -13.99 -4.01 -16.18
C THR A 188 -12.59 -4.59 -16.45
N ILE A 189 -11.60 -3.75 -16.75
CA ILE A 189 -10.22 -4.22 -17.05
C ILE A 189 -9.57 -5.02 -15.92
N LYS A 190 -10.10 -4.91 -14.69
CA LYS A 190 -9.57 -5.57 -13.49
C LYS A 190 -10.40 -6.78 -13.06
N GLU A 191 -11.54 -7.05 -13.72
CA GLU A 191 -12.48 -8.10 -13.31
C GLU A 191 -11.81 -9.48 -13.24
N ASP A 192 -11.11 -9.89 -14.29
CA ASP A 192 -10.46 -11.22 -14.34
C ASP A 192 -9.44 -11.41 -13.21
N MET A 193 -8.66 -10.38 -12.92
CA MET A 193 -7.70 -10.41 -11.81
C MET A 193 -8.43 -10.54 -10.48
N LEU A 194 -9.47 -9.73 -10.25
CA LEU A 194 -10.24 -9.72 -9.01
C LEU A 194 -10.95 -11.06 -8.75
N ARG A 195 -11.53 -11.67 -9.78
CA ARG A 195 -12.12 -13.01 -9.68
C ARG A 195 -11.07 -14.07 -9.35
N ARG A 196 -9.89 -14.03 -9.99
CA ARG A 196 -8.78 -14.97 -9.72
C ARG A 196 -8.22 -14.87 -8.30
N ILE A 197 -8.35 -13.72 -7.64
CA ILE A 197 -7.92 -13.54 -6.25
C ILE A 197 -9.05 -13.75 -5.24
N GLY A 198 -10.24 -14.17 -5.69
CA GLY A 198 -11.30 -14.65 -4.85
C GLY A 198 -12.52 -13.73 -4.69
N ALA A 199 -12.70 -12.71 -5.52
CA ALA A 199 -13.95 -11.95 -5.52
C ALA A 199 -15.10 -12.83 -6.03
N ASP A 200 -16.17 -12.98 -5.23
CA ASP A 200 -17.36 -13.75 -5.59
C ASP A 200 -18.22 -12.94 -6.58
N HIS A 201 -18.33 -11.63 -6.36
CA HIS A 201 -19.08 -10.71 -7.19
C HIS A 201 -18.21 -9.55 -7.67
N PHE A 202 -18.55 -9.03 -8.84
CA PHE A 202 -17.88 -7.88 -9.42
C PHE A 202 -18.88 -6.84 -9.88
N ILE A 203 -18.60 -5.58 -9.58
CA ILE A 203 -19.38 -4.42 -10.01
C ILE A 203 -18.46 -3.47 -10.76
N ASP A 204 -18.76 -3.22 -12.04
CA ASP A 204 -18.09 -2.18 -12.82
C ASP A 204 -18.68 -0.81 -12.49
N TYR A 205 -17.91 0.02 -11.79
CA TYR A 205 -18.36 1.36 -11.39
C TYR A 205 -18.60 2.28 -12.59
N THR A 206 -18.08 1.98 -13.78
CA THR A 206 -18.30 2.76 -15.00
C THR A 206 -19.67 2.50 -15.62
N LYS A 207 -20.31 1.40 -15.25
CA LYS A 207 -21.62 0.96 -15.78
C LYS A 207 -22.74 1.11 -14.77
N GLN A 208 -22.45 0.87 -13.49
CA GLN A 208 -23.46 0.90 -12.43
C GLN A 208 -22.88 1.35 -11.09
N ASN A 209 -23.70 2.02 -10.31
CA ASN A 209 -23.31 2.47 -8.99
C ASN A 209 -23.79 1.46 -7.94
N PHE A 210 -22.84 0.86 -7.18
CA PHE A 210 -23.17 -0.14 -6.16
C PHE A 210 -24.14 0.37 -5.07
N THR A 211 -24.23 1.69 -4.88
CA THR A 211 -25.14 2.27 -3.87
C THR A 211 -26.59 2.36 -4.34
N THR A 212 -26.89 2.03 -5.61
CA THR A 212 -28.23 2.17 -6.21
C THR A 212 -28.81 0.86 -6.76
N ILE A 213 -28.06 -0.24 -6.70
CA ILE A 213 -28.51 -1.54 -7.23
C ILE A 213 -29.40 -2.33 -6.25
N GLY A 214 -29.67 -1.81 -5.07
CA GLY A 214 -30.55 -2.44 -4.07
C GLY A 214 -29.86 -3.49 -3.17
N GLU A 215 -28.58 -3.76 -3.38
CA GLU A 215 -27.83 -4.72 -2.57
C GLU A 215 -27.38 -4.11 -1.24
N MET A 216 -27.32 -4.93 -0.19
CA MET A 216 -26.90 -4.53 1.14
C MET A 216 -25.69 -5.33 1.59
N TYR A 217 -24.82 -4.69 2.39
CA TYR A 217 -23.54 -5.25 2.82
C TYR A 217 -23.35 -5.17 4.35
N ASP A 218 -22.63 -6.12 4.91
CA ASP A 218 -22.28 -6.10 6.34
C ASP A 218 -21.02 -5.24 6.59
N VAL A 219 -20.13 -5.20 5.59
CA VAL A 219 -18.92 -4.39 5.62
C VAL A 219 -18.72 -3.69 4.28
N ILE A 220 -18.41 -2.39 4.32
CA ILE A 220 -17.92 -1.64 3.15
C ILE A 220 -16.54 -1.11 3.48
N PHE A 221 -15.55 -1.52 2.69
CA PHE A 221 -14.20 -0.96 2.70
C PHE A 221 -14.02 -0.05 1.49
N ASP A 222 -13.96 1.26 1.74
CA ASP A 222 -13.96 2.29 0.70
C ASP A 222 -12.61 3.00 0.62
N MET A 223 -11.87 2.74 -0.46
CA MET A 223 -10.56 3.34 -0.76
C MET A 223 -10.63 4.43 -1.82
N VAL A 224 -11.83 4.72 -2.38
CA VAL A 224 -11.98 5.68 -3.48
C VAL A 224 -12.24 7.08 -2.95
N PRO A 225 -11.32 8.06 -3.18
CA PRO A 225 -11.57 9.45 -2.83
C PRO A 225 -12.73 10.01 -3.65
N GLY A 226 -13.80 10.44 -3.02
CA GLY A 226 -14.96 11.01 -3.71
C GLY A 226 -16.22 10.16 -3.64
N SER A 227 -16.15 8.94 -3.14
CA SER A 227 -17.33 8.13 -2.82
C SER A 227 -18.30 8.88 -1.93
N SER A 228 -19.59 8.69 -2.16
CA SER A 228 -20.64 9.28 -1.34
C SER A 228 -20.76 8.54 -0.01
N TYR A 229 -20.21 9.09 1.06
CA TYR A 229 -20.30 8.53 2.40
C TYR A 229 -21.75 8.18 2.79
N THR A 230 -22.67 9.11 2.57
CA THR A 230 -24.09 8.91 2.93
C THR A 230 -24.75 7.76 2.14
N ALA A 231 -24.40 7.63 0.86
CA ALA A 231 -24.89 6.52 0.04
C ALA A 231 -24.31 5.18 0.52
N CYS A 232 -23.01 5.12 0.83
CA CYS A 232 -22.37 3.93 1.40
C CYS A 232 -23.01 3.52 2.73
N ILE A 233 -23.30 4.47 3.63
CA ILE A 233 -23.95 4.17 4.91
C ILE A 233 -25.38 3.62 4.69
N LYS A 234 -26.11 4.10 3.68
CA LYS A 234 -27.46 3.60 3.36
C LYS A 234 -27.46 2.15 2.88
N THR A 235 -26.41 1.71 2.18
CA THR A 235 -26.25 0.33 1.68
C THR A 235 -25.65 -0.65 2.70
N LEU A 236 -25.46 -0.23 3.95
CA LEU A 236 -25.08 -1.12 5.04
C LEU A 236 -26.29 -1.75 5.70
N ASN A 237 -26.22 -3.05 5.99
CA ASN A 237 -27.13 -3.77 6.86
C ASN A 237 -27.20 -3.14 8.27
N PRO A 238 -28.25 -3.38 9.06
CA PRO A 238 -28.25 -3.07 10.49
C PRO A 238 -27.02 -3.71 11.19
N GLY A 239 -26.28 -2.91 11.99
CA GLY A 239 -25.03 -3.36 12.61
C GLY A 239 -23.81 -3.38 11.67
N GLY A 240 -23.98 -2.95 10.41
CA GLY A 240 -22.92 -2.92 9.41
C GLY A 240 -21.79 -1.94 9.72
N ARG A 241 -20.65 -2.13 9.07
CA ARG A 241 -19.42 -1.37 9.29
C ARG A 241 -18.91 -0.74 8.00
N TYR A 242 -18.67 0.57 8.04
CA TYR A 242 -17.99 1.32 7.00
C TYR A 242 -16.57 1.61 7.42
N LEU A 243 -15.59 1.33 6.54
CA LEU A 243 -14.18 1.58 6.78
C LEU A 243 -13.59 2.38 5.63
N SER A 244 -12.78 3.39 5.95
CA SER A 244 -12.09 4.18 4.93
C SER A 244 -10.70 4.61 5.41
N GLY A 245 -9.72 4.45 4.52
CA GLY A 245 -8.36 4.99 4.68
C GLY A 245 -8.19 6.43 4.19
N ASN A 246 -9.27 7.09 3.76
CA ASN A 246 -9.25 8.47 3.26
C ASN A 246 -9.79 9.44 4.32
N PRO A 247 -8.97 10.02 5.22
CA PRO A 247 -9.40 10.80 6.37
C PRO A 247 -9.81 12.23 5.96
N ARG A 248 -10.89 12.36 5.19
CA ARG A 248 -11.49 13.65 4.87
C ARG A 248 -12.22 14.17 6.12
N PHE A 249 -11.95 15.41 6.53
CA PHE A 249 -12.52 15.98 7.75
C PHE A 249 -14.06 15.84 7.84
N SER A 250 -14.76 16.12 6.74
CA SER A 250 -16.22 15.97 6.68
C SER A 250 -16.68 14.51 6.87
N VAL A 251 -15.91 13.53 6.37
CA VAL A 251 -16.21 12.10 6.55
C VAL A 251 -15.92 11.68 7.98
N MET A 252 -14.82 12.15 8.57
CA MET A 252 -14.49 11.87 9.98
C MET A 252 -15.59 12.35 10.93
N LEU A 253 -16.06 13.59 10.73
CA LEU A 253 -17.15 14.16 11.54
C LEU A 253 -18.46 13.36 11.37
N ARG A 254 -18.85 13.05 10.13
CA ARG A 254 -20.05 12.23 9.86
C ARG A 254 -19.91 10.83 10.42
N SER A 255 -18.73 10.22 10.38
CA SER A 255 -18.47 8.90 10.93
C SER A 255 -18.68 8.85 12.44
N PHE A 256 -18.27 9.90 13.15
CA PHE A 256 -18.53 10.05 14.57
C PHE A 256 -20.05 10.07 14.85
N PHE A 257 -20.81 10.91 14.15
CA PHE A 257 -22.28 10.98 14.32
C PHE A 257 -22.98 9.68 13.90
N THR A 258 -22.55 9.03 12.81
CA THR A 258 -23.10 7.73 12.40
C THR A 258 -22.93 6.70 13.51
N THR A 259 -21.75 6.60 14.08
CA THR A 259 -21.45 5.62 15.14
C THR A 259 -22.20 5.93 16.44
N LEU A 260 -22.45 7.21 16.74
CA LEU A 260 -23.13 7.62 17.97
C LEU A 260 -24.65 7.48 17.89
N PHE A 261 -25.24 7.83 16.75
CA PHE A 261 -26.71 7.97 16.60
C PHE A 261 -27.36 6.85 15.77
N THR A 262 -26.61 5.87 15.29
CA THR A 262 -27.14 4.74 14.55
C THR A 262 -26.60 3.42 15.08
N ASN A 263 -27.20 2.30 14.66
CA ASN A 263 -26.65 0.96 14.93
C ASN A 263 -25.49 0.56 14.00
N LYS A 264 -25.00 1.46 13.13
CA LYS A 264 -23.89 1.24 12.19
C LYS A 264 -22.60 1.81 12.76
N LYS A 265 -21.46 1.22 12.41
CA LYS A 265 -20.15 1.70 12.82
C LYS A 265 -19.39 2.27 11.62
N ALA A 266 -18.80 3.44 11.77
CA ALA A 266 -17.97 4.02 10.73
C ALA A 266 -16.58 4.32 11.29
N VAL A 267 -15.55 3.74 10.66
CA VAL A 267 -14.14 3.86 11.05
C VAL A 267 -13.37 4.54 9.92
N VAL A 268 -12.86 5.73 10.21
CA VAL A 268 -11.95 6.46 9.32
C VAL A 268 -10.62 6.58 10.03
N ALA A 269 -9.58 5.97 9.50
CA ALA A 269 -8.28 5.91 10.15
C ALA A 269 -7.14 5.86 9.13
N PHE A 270 -5.92 6.10 9.61
CA PHE A 270 -4.71 5.65 8.93
C PHE A 270 -4.31 4.28 9.46
N ALA A 271 -3.87 3.40 8.58
CA ALA A 271 -3.23 2.17 8.99
C ALA A 271 -1.88 2.48 9.66
N ARG A 272 -1.51 1.68 10.63
CA ARG A 272 -0.18 1.73 11.23
C ARG A 272 0.73 0.76 10.49
N GLU A 273 1.96 1.17 10.26
CA GLU A 273 3.01 0.27 9.80
C GLU A 273 3.54 -0.51 11.03
N SER A 274 2.99 -1.68 11.24
CA SER A 274 3.29 -2.52 12.41
C SER A 274 4.10 -3.75 11.99
N ARG A 275 5.24 -3.97 12.67
CA ARG A 275 6.06 -5.17 12.49
C ARG A 275 5.27 -6.45 12.76
N GLU A 276 4.40 -6.45 13.77
CA GLU A 276 3.53 -7.57 14.11
C GLU A 276 2.55 -7.90 12.98
N GLU A 277 1.92 -6.86 12.39
CA GLU A 277 1.01 -7.05 11.25
C GLU A 277 1.76 -7.52 10.01
N LEU A 278 2.99 -7.06 9.79
CA LEU A 278 3.83 -7.51 8.67
C LEU A 278 4.25 -8.98 8.84
N LEU A 279 4.55 -9.43 10.06
CA LEU A 279 4.78 -10.86 10.37
C LEU A 279 3.52 -11.70 10.14
N ALA A 280 2.34 -11.19 10.51
CA ALA A 280 1.09 -11.88 10.24
C ALA A 280 0.81 -12.01 8.74
N LEU A 281 1.10 -10.97 7.95
CA LEU A 281 1.01 -11.03 6.49
C LEU A 281 1.99 -12.05 5.91
N LYS A 282 3.25 -12.07 6.40
CA LYS A 282 4.24 -13.08 6.01
C LYS A 282 3.70 -14.49 6.22
N ALA A 283 3.13 -14.76 7.39
CA ALA A 283 2.55 -16.08 7.68
C ALA A 283 1.36 -16.43 6.77
N MET A 284 0.52 -15.45 6.41
CA MET A 284 -0.57 -15.67 5.45
C MET A 284 -0.05 -15.96 4.03
N ILE A 285 1.04 -15.31 3.63
CA ILE A 285 1.69 -15.52 2.32
C ILE A 285 2.32 -16.91 2.28
N GLU A 286 3.14 -17.28 3.27
CA GLU A 286 3.80 -18.57 3.34
C GLU A 286 2.80 -19.73 3.44
N GLY A 287 1.66 -19.49 4.09
CA GLY A 287 0.51 -20.39 4.13
C GLY A 287 -0.36 -20.39 2.87
N GLY A 288 0.00 -19.67 1.82
CA GLY A 288 -0.72 -19.63 0.54
C GLY A 288 -2.10 -18.95 0.58
N LYS A 289 -2.42 -18.23 1.67
CA LYS A 289 -3.73 -17.56 1.84
C LYS A 289 -3.84 -16.25 1.05
N ILE A 290 -2.71 -15.57 0.85
CA ILE A 290 -2.62 -14.32 0.08
C ILE A 290 -1.35 -14.32 -0.76
N ARG A 291 -1.35 -13.54 -1.84
CA ARG A 291 -0.20 -13.31 -2.72
C ARG A 291 -0.16 -11.86 -3.18
N SER A 292 1.00 -11.35 -3.50
CA SER A 292 1.14 -10.07 -4.19
C SER A 292 0.59 -10.14 -5.61
N ILE A 293 0.00 -9.05 -6.04
CA ILE A 293 -0.38 -8.82 -7.44
C ILE A 293 0.48 -7.69 -7.96
N VAL A 294 1.45 -8.02 -8.79
CA VAL A 294 2.35 -7.07 -9.45
C VAL A 294 1.90 -6.91 -10.90
N ASP A 295 1.48 -5.72 -11.28
CA ASP A 295 1.06 -5.39 -12.65
C ASP A 295 2.26 -5.31 -13.58
N ARG A 296 3.30 -4.59 -13.13
CA ARG A 296 4.49 -4.35 -13.94
C ARG A 296 5.71 -4.04 -13.08
N ILE A 297 6.88 -4.48 -13.55
CA ILE A 297 8.19 -4.16 -12.97
C ILE A 297 8.91 -3.25 -13.96
N TYR A 298 9.44 -2.13 -13.47
CA TYR A 298 10.22 -1.16 -14.24
C TYR A 298 11.65 -1.09 -13.72
N PRO A 299 12.66 -0.97 -14.57
CA PRO A 299 14.02 -0.66 -14.10
C PRO A 299 14.09 0.78 -13.57
N MET A 300 15.14 1.11 -12.80
CA MET A 300 15.32 2.44 -12.19
C MET A 300 15.24 3.59 -13.22
N GLU A 301 15.80 3.38 -14.40
CA GLU A 301 15.83 4.36 -15.51
C GLU A 301 14.41 4.73 -15.99
N GLN A 302 13.42 3.87 -15.73
CA GLN A 302 12.04 4.05 -16.13
C GLN A 302 11.12 4.42 -14.95
N ALA A 303 11.67 4.99 -13.88
CA ALA A 303 10.89 5.39 -12.71
C ALA A 303 9.78 6.40 -13.04
N ALA A 304 10.02 7.31 -13.99
CA ALA A 304 9.01 8.23 -14.48
C ALA A 304 7.81 7.49 -15.11
N GLU A 305 8.07 6.43 -15.89
CA GLU A 305 7.04 5.60 -16.50
C GLU A 305 6.26 4.80 -15.45
N ALA A 306 6.97 4.27 -14.43
CA ALA A 306 6.33 3.61 -13.29
C ALA A 306 5.33 4.56 -12.61
N HIS A 307 5.72 5.80 -12.34
CA HIS A 307 4.82 6.82 -11.76
C HIS A 307 3.65 7.17 -12.69
N ARG A 308 3.89 7.35 -14.00
CA ARG A 308 2.80 7.55 -14.99
C ARG A 308 1.82 6.39 -14.95
N ARG A 309 2.32 5.14 -14.89
CA ARG A 309 1.46 3.96 -14.81
C ARG A 309 0.60 3.97 -13.54
N VAL A 310 1.17 4.35 -12.39
CA VAL A 310 0.43 4.51 -11.12
C VAL A 310 -0.70 5.56 -11.28
N GLU A 311 -0.39 6.71 -11.88
CA GLU A 311 -1.33 7.82 -12.05
C GLU A 311 -2.51 7.52 -12.99
N THR A 312 -2.37 6.55 -13.91
CA THR A 312 -3.49 6.14 -14.78
C THR A 312 -4.64 5.47 -14.03
N GLU A 313 -4.43 5.00 -12.80
CA GLU A 313 -5.34 4.16 -12.01
C GLU A 313 -5.79 2.85 -12.71
N ARG A 314 -5.14 2.49 -13.82
CA ARG A 314 -5.43 1.28 -14.62
C ARG A 314 -4.55 0.09 -14.26
N ARG A 315 -3.68 0.23 -13.26
CA ARG A 315 -2.80 -0.86 -12.81
C ARG A 315 -3.59 -1.99 -12.15
N LEU A 316 -3.08 -3.20 -12.27
CA LEU A 316 -3.59 -4.41 -11.63
C LEU A 316 -2.76 -4.71 -10.38
N GLY A 317 -3.18 -4.23 -9.20
CA GLY A 317 -2.39 -4.35 -7.98
C GLY A 317 -1.28 -3.30 -7.88
N ALA A 318 -0.04 -3.73 -7.70
CA ALA A 318 1.13 -2.90 -7.45
C ALA A 318 1.98 -2.65 -8.70
N ILE A 319 2.70 -1.53 -8.71
CA ILE A 319 3.80 -1.24 -9.65
C ILE A 319 5.11 -1.32 -8.85
N VAL A 320 6.10 -1.99 -9.41
CA VAL A 320 7.39 -2.19 -8.76
C VAL A 320 8.50 -1.59 -9.60
N ILE A 321 9.49 -0.99 -8.95
CA ILE A 321 10.75 -0.56 -9.54
C ILE A 321 11.82 -1.56 -9.07
N ALA A 322 12.47 -2.23 -10.02
CA ALA A 322 13.65 -3.04 -9.76
C ALA A 322 14.84 -2.10 -9.57
N ILE A 323 15.46 -2.14 -8.38
CA ILE A 323 16.57 -1.29 -8.02
C ILE A 323 17.89 -1.94 -8.40
N ASP A 324 18.07 -3.23 -8.11
CA ASP A 324 19.22 -4.01 -8.54
C ASP A 324 18.75 -5.20 -9.38
N THR A 325 19.18 -5.21 -10.65
CA THR A 325 18.87 -6.27 -11.62
C THR A 325 19.98 -7.34 -11.69
N SER A 326 21.01 -7.26 -10.88
CA SER A 326 22.21 -8.12 -10.97
C SER A 326 21.98 -9.57 -10.53
N SER A 327 20.80 -9.89 -9.97
CA SER A 327 20.40 -11.26 -9.64
C SER A 327 18.98 -11.53 -10.16
N ASP A 328 18.91 -12.05 -11.38
CA ASP A 328 17.70 -12.57 -11.98
C ASP A 328 17.24 -13.83 -11.21
N GLU A 329 16.46 -13.63 -10.16
CA GLU A 329 15.73 -14.72 -9.51
C GLU A 329 14.65 -15.19 -10.48
N ARG A 330 14.86 -16.33 -11.13
CA ARG A 330 13.82 -17.00 -11.92
C ARG A 330 12.61 -17.21 -11.01
N PRO A 331 11.40 -16.94 -11.48
CA PRO A 331 10.20 -17.22 -10.70
C PRO A 331 10.17 -18.72 -10.38
N VAL A 332 10.04 -19.03 -9.11
CA VAL A 332 9.69 -20.38 -8.69
C VAL A 332 8.32 -20.67 -9.28
N ARG A 333 8.23 -21.69 -10.16
CA ARG A 333 7.03 -22.13 -10.90
C ARG A 333 5.94 -22.63 -9.96
#